data_60d7fdee254fc4e2c8bf0d8567ccd883
#
_entry.id   60d7fdee254fc4e2c8bf0d8567ccd883
#
_cell.length_a   1.000
_cell.length_b   1.000
_cell.length_c   1.000
_cell.angle_alpha   90.00
_cell.angle_beta   90.00
_cell.angle_gamma   90.00
#
_symmetry.space_group_name_H-M   'P 1'
#
loop_
_entity.id
_entity.type
_entity.pdbx_description
1 polymer ?
#
loop_
_entity_poly.entity_id
_entity_poly.type
_entity_poly.pdbx_seq_one_letter_code
_entity_poly.pdbx_strand_id
1 'polypeptide(L)'
;MDTKRLANDSSLKYQFLRLDQPQYLSAQALNKLLKGKGVLENQGAAFSQAARKYGLNEIYLISHALVETGNGTSQLAKGGDVSKGKFTTKTGHKYHNVFGIAAYDKNALVDGINYAKNAGWTSVSKAIIGGAKFIGNSYVKACLLYTSPSPRD
;
A
#
# COMPACT_ATOMS: atom_id res chain seq x y z
N MET A 1 -14.20 -32.11 -6.32
CA MET A 1 -13.24 -31.28 -5.76
C MET A 1 -12.38 -32.06 -4.83
N ASP A 2 -11.21 -31.89 -4.93
CA ASP A 2 -10.36 -32.67 -4.09
C ASP A 2 -10.00 -31.92 -2.83
N THR A 3 -9.76 -32.72 -1.81
CA THR A 3 -9.43 -32.18 -0.51
C THR A 3 -8.10 -31.46 -0.51
N LYS A 4 -7.20 -31.84 -1.38
CA LYS A 4 -5.92 -31.16 -1.47
C LYS A 4 -6.11 -29.72 -1.90
N ARG A 5 -7.03 -29.49 -2.80
CA ARG A 5 -7.29 -28.14 -3.24
C ARG A 5 -7.87 -27.30 -2.12
N LEU A 6 -8.77 -27.88 -1.35
CA LEU A 6 -9.30 -27.16 -0.20
C LEU A 6 -8.21 -26.87 0.81
N ALA A 7 -7.33 -27.79 1.03
CA ALA A 7 -6.22 -27.58 1.95
C ALA A 7 -5.32 -26.47 1.46
N ASN A 8 -5.07 -26.41 0.16
CA ASN A 8 -4.25 -25.36 -0.41
C ASN A 8 -4.91 -24.01 -0.26
N ASP A 9 -6.22 -23.96 -0.47
CA ASP A 9 -6.95 -22.71 -0.29
C ASP A 9 -6.90 -22.25 1.14
N SER A 10 -7.06 -23.17 2.08
CA SER A 10 -6.93 -22.85 3.49
C SER A 10 -5.53 -22.35 3.82
N SER A 11 -4.54 -22.97 3.23
CA SER A 11 -3.16 -22.56 3.44
C SER A 11 -2.93 -21.15 2.93
N LEU A 12 -3.48 -20.81 1.78
CA LEU A 12 -3.38 -19.47 1.25
C LEU A 12 -4.08 -18.45 2.14
N LYS A 13 -5.26 -18.80 2.65
CA LYS A 13 -5.94 -17.93 3.59
C LYS A 13 -5.13 -17.71 4.84
N TYR A 14 -4.52 -18.75 5.33
CA TYR A 14 -3.72 -18.67 6.52
C TYR A 14 -2.51 -17.74 6.31
N GLN A 15 -1.86 -17.89 5.17
CA GLN A 15 -0.77 -16.99 4.81
C GLN A 15 -1.24 -15.56 4.69
N PHE A 16 -2.41 -15.38 4.13
CA PHE A 16 -2.98 -14.06 4.00
C PHE A 16 -3.19 -13.40 5.36
N LEU A 17 -3.65 -14.17 6.34
CA LEU A 17 -3.81 -13.66 7.69
C LEU A 17 -2.49 -13.26 8.33
N ARG A 18 -1.38 -13.78 7.82
CA ARG A 18 -0.08 -13.40 8.33
C ARG A 18 0.48 -12.15 7.69
N LEU A 19 -0.29 -11.50 6.85
CA LEU A 19 0.13 -10.24 6.26
C LEU A 19 0.26 -9.12 7.29
N ASP A 20 -0.21 -9.37 8.52
CA ASP A 20 -0.05 -8.44 9.62
C ASP A 20 1.29 -8.61 10.35
N GLN A 21 2.20 -9.39 9.80
CA GLN A 21 3.49 -9.63 10.46
C GLN A 21 4.64 -9.37 9.49
N PRO A 22 5.64 -8.58 9.90
CA PRO A 22 6.82 -8.40 9.08
C PRO A 22 7.62 -9.69 9.01
N GLN A 23 8.28 -9.91 7.89
CA GLN A 23 9.22 -11.01 7.75
C GLN A 23 10.64 -10.57 8.00
N TYR A 24 10.84 -9.29 8.27
CA TYR A 24 12.15 -8.70 8.57
C TYR A 24 13.15 -8.89 7.43
N LEU A 25 12.64 -8.78 6.20
CA LEU A 25 13.51 -8.84 5.04
C LEU A 25 14.35 -7.58 4.94
N SER A 26 15.56 -7.72 4.44
CA SER A 26 16.45 -6.57 4.31
C SER A 26 15.98 -5.65 3.19
N ALA A 27 16.37 -4.37 3.29
CA ALA A 27 16.05 -3.41 2.24
C ALA A 27 16.65 -3.85 0.91
N GLN A 28 17.82 -4.47 0.93
CA GLN A 28 18.46 -4.96 -0.29
C GLN A 28 17.65 -6.06 -0.94
N ALA A 29 17.12 -6.99 -0.15
CA ALA A 29 16.26 -8.05 -0.68
C ALA A 29 15.02 -7.46 -1.31
N LEU A 30 14.41 -6.48 -0.65
CA LEU A 30 13.21 -5.82 -1.17
C LEU A 30 13.52 -5.03 -2.43
N ASN A 31 14.68 -4.40 -2.50
CA ASN A 31 15.08 -3.65 -3.69
C ASN A 31 15.18 -4.56 -4.92
N LYS A 32 15.54 -5.82 -4.73
CA LYS A 32 15.57 -6.76 -5.85
C LYS A 32 14.17 -6.96 -6.43
N LEU A 33 13.17 -6.99 -5.57
CA LEU A 33 11.77 -7.11 -6.03
C LEU A 33 11.27 -5.85 -6.71
N LEU A 34 11.86 -4.72 -6.38
CA LEU A 34 11.42 -3.42 -6.88
C LEU A 34 12.22 -2.96 -8.10
N LYS A 35 13.18 -3.74 -8.53
CA LYS A 35 14.02 -3.35 -9.67
C LYS A 35 13.15 -3.19 -10.92
N GLY A 36 13.29 -2.06 -11.58
CA GLY A 36 12.51 -1.76 -12.78
C GLY A 36 11.06 -1.40 -12.51
N LYS A 37 10.71 -1.10 -11.26
CA LYS A 37 9.33 -0.81 -10.88
C LYS A 37 9.06 0.69 -10.74
N GLY A 38 9.55 1.47 -11.68
CA GLY A 38 9.24 2.91 -11.72
C GLY A 38 9.68 3.65 -10.48
N VAL A 39 8.79 4.45 -9.91
CA VAL A 39 9.13 5.25 -8.74
C VAL A 39 9.34 4.40 -7.49
N LEU A 40 8.94 3.14 -7.52
CA LEU A 40 9.10 2.24 -6.38
C LEU A 40 10.50 1.60 -6.34
N GLU A 41 11.26 1.74 -7.41
CA GLU A 41 12.60 1.18 -7.46
C GLU A 41 13.45 1.79 -6.34
N ASN A 42 14.21 0.96 -5.66
CA ASN A 42 15.09 1.35 -4.55
C ASN A 42 14.35 1.83 -3.29
N GLN A 43 13.06 1.57 -3.18
CA GLN A 43 12.29 1.95 -2.00
C GLN A 43 12.19 0.83 -0.97
N GLY A 44 13.06 -0.16 -1.04
CA GLY A 44 13.03 -1.29 -0.11
C GLY A 44 13.13 -0.86 1.34
N ALA A 45 13.95 0.15 1.64
CA ALA A 45 14.07 0.65 3.01
C ALA A 45 12.75 1.21 3.53
N ALA A 46 12.02 1.94 2.69
CA ALA A 46 10.73 2.50 3.08
C ALA A 46 9.70 1.40 3.35
N PHE A 47 9.65 0.38 2.51
CA PHE A 47 8.75 -0.75 2.73
C PHE A 47 9.13 -1.53 3.98
N SER A 48 10.42 -1.75 4.21
CA SER A 48 10.89 -2.43 5.41
C SER A 48 10.51 -1.66 6.67
N GLN A 49 10.76 -0.37 6.67
CA GLN A 49 10.42 0.49 7.79
C GLN A 49 8.92 0.52 8.05
N ALA A 50 8.14 0.67 6.99
CA ALA A 50 6.68 0.72 7.11
C ALA A 50 6.13 -0.59 7.67
N ALA A 51 6.64 -1.71 7.16
CA ALA A 51 6.19 -3.01 7.62
C ALA A 51 6.46 -3.20 9.11
N ARG A 52 7.66 -2.86 9.55
CA ARG A 52 8.02 -3.01 10.96
C ARG A 52 7.25 -2.05 11.84
N LYS A 53 7.05 -0.83 11.37
CA LYS A 53 6.40 0.19 12.19
C LYS A 53 4.92 -0.13 12.42
N TYR A 54 4.26 -0.69 11.42
CA TYR A 54 2.82 -0.93 11.50
C TYR A 54 2.44 -2.41 11.56
N GLY A 55 3.44 -3.28 11.70
CA GLY A 55 3.17 -4.71 11.87
C GLY A 55 2.61 -5.36 10.63
N LEU A 56 3.06 -4.98 9.45
CA LEU A 56 2.57 -5.51 8.18
C LEU A 56 3.65 -6.29 7.47
N ASN A 57 3.24 -7.15 6.54
CA ASN A 57 4.17 -7.94 5.74
C ASN A 57 4.72 -7.09 4.59
N GLU A 58 6.03 -7.10 4.42
CA GLU A 58 6.70 -6.31 3.38
C GLU A 58 6.24 -6.72 1.98
N ILE A 59 6.11 -8.02 1.76
CA ILE A 59 5.72 -8.54 0.44
C ILE A 59 4.31 -8.11 0.09
N TYR A 60 3.42 -8.13 1.09
CA TYR A 60 2.05 -7.65 0.88
C TYR A 60 2.05 -6.17 0.48
N LEU A 61 2.80 -5.35 1.21
CA LEU A 61 2.84 -3.91 0.91
C LEU A 61 3.38 -3.66 -0.49
N ILE A 62 4.44 -4.36 -0.86
CA ILE A 62 5.02 -4.21 -2.20
C ILE A 62 4.02 -4.66 -3.25
N SER A 63 3.39 -5.80 -3.06
CA SER A 63 2.41 -6.32 -4.03
C SER A 63 1.25 -5.34 -4.21
N HIS A 64 0.74 -4.81 -3.11
CA HIS A 64 -0.35 -3.84 -3.15
C HIS A 64 0.07 -2.60 -3.94
N ALA A 65 1.25 -2.07 -3.63
CA ALA A 65 1.75 -0.87 -4.31
C ALA A 65 1.97 -1.13 -5.80
N LEU A 66 2.50 -2.28 -6.16
CA LEU A 66 2.74 -2.61 -7.56
C LEU A 66 1.44 -2.68 -8.35
N VAL A 67 0.41 -3.29 -7.76
CA VAL A 67 -0.89 -3.39 -8.42
C VAL A 67 -1.51 -2.00 -8.59
N GLU A 68 -1.52 -1.21 -7.52
CA GLU A 68 -2.19 0.10 -7.54
C GLU A 68 -1.46 1.12 -8.40
N THR A 69 -0.16 0.96 -8.59
CA THR A 69 0.63 1.94 -9.34
C THR A 69 1.02 1.48 -10.73
N GLY A 70 0.54 0.32 -11.17
CA GLY A 70 0.98 -0.22 -12.45
C GLY A 70 2.49 -0.35 -12.50
N ASN A 71 3.07 -1.01 -11.52
CA ASN A 71 4.51 -1.20 -11.36
C ASN A 71 5.26 0.12 -11.19
N GLY A 72 4.63 1.07 -10.50
CA GLY A 72 5.28 2.32 -10.17
C GLY A 72 5.23 3.38 -11.27
N THR A 73 4.32 3.24 -12.22
CA THR A 73 4.28 4.14 -13.38
C THR A 73 3.09 5.10 -13.39
N SER A 74 2.13 4.93 -12.49
CA SER A 74 0.91 5.74 -12.51
C SER A 74 1.19 7.20 -12.14
N GLN A 75 0.26 8.08 -12.52
CA GLN A 75 0.36 9.48 -12.17
C GLN A 75 0.29 9.69 -10.66
N LEU A 76 -0.52 8.90 -9.97
CA LEU A 76 -0.58 8.96 -8.50
C LEU A 76 0.77 8.64 -7.88
N ALA A 77 1.46 7.65 -8.42
CA ALA A 77 2.77 7.25 -7.89
C ALA A 77 3.85 8.25 -8.24
N LYS A 78 3.84 8.76 -9.46
CA LYS A 78 4.82 9.75 -9.90
C LYS A 78 4.66 11.07 -9.17
N GLY A 79 3.44 11.37 -8.73
CA GLY A 79 3.20 12.54 -7.92
C GLY A 79 2.76 13.75 -8.71
N GLY A 80 2.13 14.65 -8.01
CA GLY A 80 1.64 15.90 -8.55
C GLY A 80 0.93 16.68 -7.48
N ASP A 81 0.15 17.65 -7.89
CA ASP A 81 -0.59 18.51 -7.00
C ASP A 81 -2.01 18.66 -7.50
N VAL A 82 -2.86 19.25 -6.68
CA VAL A 82 -4.22 19.61 -7.08
C VAL A 82 -4.37 21.11 -6.88
N SER A 83 -4.77 21.78 -7.94
CA SER A 83 -5.03 23.21 -7.92
C SER A 83 -6.37 23.46 -8.59
N LYS A 84 -7.21 24.25 -7.92
CA LYS A 84 -8.55 24.58 -8.43
C LYS A 84 -9.34 23.35 -8.81
N GLY A 85 -9.20 22.28 -8.01
CA GLY A 85 -9.92 21.05 -8.23
C GLY A 85 -9.40 20.18 -9.35
N LYS A 86 -8.22 20.49 -9.89
CA LYS A 86 -7.65 19.73 -10.99
C LYS A 86 -6.23 19.28 -10.69
N PHE A 87 -5.90 18.11 -11.20
CA PHE A 87 -4.54 17.59 -11.10
C PHE A 87 -3.59 18.44 -11.95
N THR A 88 -2.43 18.73 -11.41
CA THR A 88 -1.41 19.50 -12.11
C THR A 88 -0.02 19.09 -11.67
N THR A 89 0.95 19.25 -12.53
CA THR A 89 2.37 19.06 -12.17
C THR A 89 3.15 20.37 -12.23
N LYS A 90 2.46 21.49 -12.33
CA LYS A 90 3.10 22.77 -12.61
C LYS A 90 3.31 23.66 -11.38
N THR A 91 2.83 23.24 -10.21
CA THR A 91 2.96 24.05 -9.01
C THR A 91 4.32 23.95 -8.34
N GLY A 92 5.13 23.00 -8.75
CA GLY A 92 6.40 22.72 -8.07
C GLY A 92 6.28 21.81 -6.88
N HIS A 93 5.07 21.46 -6.47
CA HIS A 93 4.84 20.53 -5.37
C HIS A 93 4.44 19.19 -5.92
N LYS A 94 4.93 18.11 -5.30
CA LYS A 94 4.56 16.75 -5.68
C LYS A 94 4.13 15.97 -4.47
N TYR A 95 2.92 15.44 -4.55
CA TYR A 95 2.37 14.55 -3.53
C TYR A 95 2.14 13.19 -4.18
N HIS A 96 2.53 12.14 -3.47
CA HIS A 96 2.55 10.79 -4.03
C HIS A 96 1.56 9.90 -3.32
N ASN A 97 0.90 9.01 -4.05
CA ASN A 97 -0.02 8.05 -3.47
C ASN A 97 0.23 6.71 -4.17
N VAL A 98 0.85 5.78 -3.44
CA VAL A 98 1.29 4.53 -4.05
C VAL A 98 0.39 3.34 -3.72
N PHE A 99 -0.63 3.54 -2.89
CA PHE A 99 -1.57 2.48 -2.54
C PHE A 99 -2.99 2.77 -3.02
N GLY A 100 -3.19 3.80 -3.81
CA GLY A 100 -4.51 4.13 -4.33
C GLY A 100 -5.51 4.56 -3.29
N ILE A 101 -5.04 5.07 -2.15
CA ILE A 101 -5.92 5.47 -1.06
C ILE A 101 -6.77 6.65 -1.49
N ALA A 102 -8.08 6.55 -1.27
CA ALA A 102 -9.08 7.56 -1.64
C ALA A 102 -9.26 7.74 -3.15
N ALA A 103 -8.62 6.91 -3.97
CA ALA A 103 -8.68 7.01 -5.42
C ALA A 103 -9.65 5.95 -5.98
N TYR A 104 -10.96 6.11 -5.71
CA TYR A 104 -11.92 5.04 -5.94
C TYR A 104 -12.91 5.27 -7.07
N ASP A 105 -13.00 6.48 -7.60
CA ASP A 105 -14.06 6.77 -8.56
C ASP A 105 -13.56 7.60 -9.74
N LYS A 106 -14.46 8.33 -10.38
CA LYS A 106 -14.12 9.08 -11.58
C LYS A 106 -13.05 10.13 -11.35
N ASN A 107 -12.96 10.66 -10.13
CA ASN A 107 -11.97 11.66 -9.78
C ASN A 107 -10.81 11.05 -9.02
N ALA A 108 -10.50 9.78 -9.31
CA ALA A 108 -9.49 9.04 -8.56
C ALA A 108 -8.15 9.76 -8.47
N LEU A 109 -7.70 10.35 -9.57
CA LEU A 109 -6.42 11.04 -9.57
C LEU A 109 -6.45 12.27 -8.68
N VAL A 110 -7.48 13.10 -8.80
CA VAL A 110 -7.62 14.30 -7.99
C VAL A 110 -7.79 13.93 -6.52
N ASP A 111 -8.66 12.98 -6.24
CA ASP A 111 -8.95 12.58 -4.87
C ASP A 111 -7.74 11.93 -4.21
N GLY A 112 -7.03 11.08 -4.94
CA GLY A 112 -5.84 10.43 -4.43
C GLY A 112 -4.71 11.41 -4.14
N ILE A 113 -4.51 12.39 -5.00
CA ILE A 113 -3.48 13.42 -4.79
C ILE A 113 -3.89 14.36 -3.65
N ASN A 114 -5.19 14.71 -3.56
CA ASN A 114 -5.66 15.51 -2.45
C ASN A 114 -5.44 14.83 -1.12
N TYR A 115 -5.69 13.53 -1.06
CA TYR A 115 -5.43 12.78 0.15
C TYR A 115 -3.95 12.81 0.51
N ALA A 116 -3.09 12.61 -0.48
CA ALA A 116 -1.65 12.65 -0.26
C ALA A 116 -1.20 14.03 0.21
N LYS A 117 -1.79 15.08 -0.35
CA LYS A 117 -1.48 16.44 0.03
C LYS A 117 -1.85 16.70 1.49
N ASN A 118 -3.05 16.30 1.88
CA ASN A 118 -3.50 16.46 3.26
C ASN A 118 -2.70 15.62 4.25
N ALA A 119 -2.22 14.47 3.81
CA ALA A 119 -1.43 13.58 4.64
C ALA A 119 0.04 13.95 4.69
N GLY A 120 0.48 14.87 3.82
CA GLY A 120 1.88 15.29 3.80
C GLY A 120 2.80 14.33 3.08
N TRP A 121 2.30 13.58 2.11
CA TRP A 121 3.11 12.59 1.39
C TRP A 121 3.89 13.27 0.26
N THR A 122 4.92 14.00 0.64
CA THR A 122 5.71 14.79 -0.29
C THR A 122 6.83 14.01 -0.97
N SER A 123 6.98 12.74 -0.64
CA SER A 123 7.95 11.86 -1.29
C SER A 123 7.37 10.46 -1.38
N VAL A 124 7.97 9.64 -2.25
CA VAL A 124 7.54 8.25 -2.39
C VAL A 124 7.69 7.50 -1.06
N SER A 125 8.80 7.74 -0.36
CA SER A 125 9.01 7.11 0.95
C SER A 125 7.93 7.48 1.94
N LYS A 126 7.55 8.76 2.01
CA LYS A 126 6.49 9.20 2.91
C LYS A 126 5.14 8.58 2.50
N ALA A 127 4.89 8.45 1.22
CA ALA A 127 3.68 7.83 0.73
C ALA A 127 3.62 6.35 1.12
N ILE A 128 4.74 5.67 1.06
CA ILE A 128 4.81 4.25 1.44
C ILE A 128 4.52 4.11 2.93
N ILE A 129 5.21 4.87 3.76
CA ILE A 129 5.07 4.75 5.21
C ILE A 129 3.69 5.22 5.66
N GLY A 130 3.23 6.36 5.16
CA GLY A 130 1.91 6.88 5.54
C GLY A 130 0.77 6.03 5.01
N GLY A 131 0.91 5.52 3.79
CA GLY A 131 -0.07 4.60 3.23
C GLY A 131 -0.14 3.30 3.99
N ALA A 132 1.00 2.80 4.43
CA ALA A 132 1.04 1.58 5.25
C ALA A 132 0.32 1.79 6.58
N LYS A 133 0.42 2.98 7.16
CA LYS A 133 -0.32 3.30 8.38
C LYS A 133 -1.82 3.19 8.13
N PHE A 134 -2.30 3.74 7.03
CA PHE A 134 -3.71 3.68 6.67
C PHE A 134 -4.15 2.24 6.46
N ILE A 135 -3.35 1.46 5.72
CA ILE A 135 -3.67 0.06 5.45
C ILE A 135 -3.69 -0.74 6.74
N GLY A 136 -2.71 -0.53 7.61
CA GLY A 136 -2.65 -1.24 8.88
C GLY A 136 -3.85 -0.97 9.76
N ASN A 137 -4.27 0.29 9.85
CA ASN A 137 -5.45 0.65 10.61
C ASN A 137 -6.71 0.02 10.03
N SER A 138 -6.83 0.03 8.70
CA SER A 138 -7.99 -0.56 8.04
C SER A 138 -8.02 -2.07 8.22
N TYR A 139 -6.87 -2.71 8.15
CA TYR A 139 -6.77 -4.15 8.33
C TYR A 139 -7.19 -4.55 9.76
N VAL A 140 -6.70 -3.82 10.75
CA VAL A 140 -7.04 -4.10 12.13
C VAL A 140 -8.54 -3.91 12.35
N LYS A 141 -9.11 -2.85 11.82
CA LYS A 141 -10.56 -2.62 11.95
C LYS A 141 -11.35 -3.75 11.29
N ALA A 142 -10.93 -4.18 10.11
CA ALA A 142 -11.61 -5.27 9.42
C ALA A 142 -11.55 -6.56 10.23
N CYS A 143 -10.42 -6.85 10.83
CA CYS A 143 -10.28 -8.02 11.67
C CYS A 143 -11.18 -7.95 12.89
N LEU A 144 -11.25 -6.80 13.53
CA LEU A 144 -12.11 -6.63 14.69
C LEU A 144 -13.58 -6.77 14.33
N LEU A 145 -13.99 -6.19 13.22
CA LEU A 145 -15.38 -6.32 12.78
C LEU A 145 -15.72 -7.75 12.42
N TYR A 146 -14.76 -8.45 11.86
CA TYR A 146 -15.00 -9.81 11.44
C TYR A 146 -15.11 -10.77 12.61
N THR A 147 -14.32 -10.55 13.66
CA THR A 147 -14.31 -11.47 14.80
C THR A 147 -15.30 -11.09 15.87
N SER A 148 -15.66 -9.84 15.96
CA SER A 148 -16.44 -9.35 17.06
C SER A 148 -17.81 -10.02 17.23
N PRO A 149 -18.58 -10.30 16.19
CA PRO A 149 -19.87 -10.92 16.39
C PRO A 149 -19.81 -12.42 16.61
N SER A 150 -18.68 -12.98 16.47
CA SER A 150 -18.62 -14.40 16.52
C SER A 150 -19.04 -14.98 17.83
N PRO A 151 -18.91 -14.40 18.85
CA PRO A 151 -19.28 -15.09 20.04
C PRO A 151 -20.70 -15.15 20.26
N ARG A 152 -21.14 -14.73 19.69
CA ARG A 152 -22.10 -14.90 20.04
C ARG A 152 -22.46 -15.79 19.94
N ASP A 153 -22.09 -16.03 19.83
CA ASP A 153 -22.35 -16.94 19.75
C ASP A 153 -22.27 -17.32 20.39
#